data_002e48d964112a3e0de3d3c865735449
#
_entry.id   002e48d964112a3e0de3d3c865735449
#
_cell.length_a   1.000
_cell.length_b   1.000
_cell.length_c   1.000
_cell.angle_alpha   90.00
_cell.angle_beta   90.00
_cell.angle_gamma   90.00
#
_symmetry.space_group_name_H-M   'P 1'
#
loop_
_entity.id
_entity.type
_entity.pdbx_description
1 polymer ?
#
loop_
_entity_poly.entity_id
_entity_poly.type
_entity_poly.pdbx_seq_one_letter_code
_entity_poly.pdbx_strand_id
1 'polypeptide(L)'
;VEIQDSFTDLLNYDASIGQVVFYYLVLAPSFLTLSVPAAILVSILYALGIFHRNNEFLAFRAAGMSVSRITRTLWFAGFAFSASMWFLNASLIPWSVEASRKLWNVLEYSHEAKTIGAEKVGLVYNLAFDNRKENRMWFINRYSEYKQLGYGVSVSIMDEDRHEIRRVTATEGYYSELDGFWIFLEGRDSKFAAADGEMLRTLPFERLEAKEIDDDPGLMLLFGERPKDLSFLELSTITKSFAIEEHPKVLDYQVRLHA
;
A
#
# COMPACT_ATOMS: atom_id res chain seq x y z
N VAL A 1 -23.23 -1.51 -7.12
CA VAL A 1 -23.49 -1.34 -5.68
C VAL A 1 -22.36 -0.52 -5.08
N GLU A 2 -21.10 -0.92 -5.17
CA GLU A 2 -19.97 -0.20 -4.55
C GLU A 2 -19.79 1.26 -5.00
N ILE A 3 -20.01 1.59 -6.28
CA ILE A 3 -19.82 2.97 -6.79
C ILE A 3 -20.85 3.94 -6.21
N GLN A 4 -22.09 3.47 -6.03
CA GLN A 4 -23.19 4.28 -5.54
C GLN A 4 -23.04 4.53 -4.03
N ASP A 5 -22.59 3.54 -3.29
CA ASP A 5 -22.32 3.63 -1.86
C ASP A 5 -21.14 4.60 -1.62
N SER A 6 -20.04 4.43 -2.36
CA SER A 6 -18.87 5.32 -2.30
C SER A 6 -19.20 6.78 -2.64
N PHE A 7 -20.11 7.03 -3.60
CA PHE A 7 -20.53 8.39 -3.94
C PHE A 7 -21.30 9.05 -2.79
N THR A 8 -22.19 8.31 -2.15
CA THR A 8 -22.97 8.79 -1.01
C THR A 8 -22.07 9.10 0.18
N ASP A 9 -21.09 8.24 0.44
CA ASP A 9 -20.13 8.43 1.53
C ASP A 9 -19.23 9.65 1.29
N LEU A 10 -18.75 9.86 0.05
CA LEU A 10 -17.98 11.05 -0.30
C LEU A 10 -18.77 12.36 -0.11
N LEU A 11 -20.07 12.34 -0.39
CA LEU A 11 -20.93 13.50 -0.11
C LEU A 11 -21.12 13.70 1.41
N ASN A 12 -21.23 12.64 2.17
CA ASN A 12 -21.32 12.68 3.63
C ASN A 12 -20.03 13.22 4.28
N TYR A 13 -18.88 13.03 3.63
CA TYR A 13 -17.58 13.53 4.08
C TYR A 13 -17.34 15.02 3.73
N ASP A 14 -18.36 15.76 3.31
CA ASP A 14 -18.24 17.17 2.86
C ASP A 14 -17.23 17.37 1.70
N ALA A 15 -17.01 16.32 0.90
CA ALA A 15 -16.09 16.40 -0.22
C ALA A 15 -16.61 17.38 -1.28
N SER A 16 -15.72 18.27 -1.76
CA SER A 16 -16.07 19.17 -2.86
C SER A 16 -16.33 18.37 -4.16
N ILE A 17 -17.17 18.89 -5.04
CA ILE A 17 -17.45 18.25 -6.33
C ILE A 17 -16.16 17.98 -7.12
N GLY A 18 -15.17 18.89 -7.03
CA GLY A 18 -13.86 18.70 -7.66
C GLY A 18 -13.09 17.49 -7.11
N GLN A 19 -13.13 17.26 -5.80
CA GLN A 19 -12.49 16.10 -5.15
C GLN A 19 -13.18 14.81 -5.55
N VAL A 20 -14.49 14.78 -5.61
CA VAL A 20 -15.27 13.63 -6.06
C VAL A 20 -14.93 13.28 -7.51
N VAL A 21 -14.93 14.26 -8.41
CA VAL A 21 -14.56 14.06 -9.82
C VAL A 21 -13.11 13.55 -9.93
N PHE A 22 -12.20 14.14 -9.19
CA PHE A 22 -10.79 13.72 -9.19
C PHE A 22 -10.62 12.29 -8.68
N TYR A 23 -11.33 11.90 -7.61
CA TYR A 23 -11.35 10.53 -7.10
C TYR A 23 -11.77 9.52 -8.18
N TYR A 24 -12.89 9.78 -8.89
CA TYR A 24 -13.36 8.89 -9.94
C TYR A 24 -12.45 8.87 -11.18
N LEU A 25 -11.80 9.99 -11.52
CA LEU A 25 -10.79 10.01 -12.57
C LEU A 25 -9.58 9.15 -12.24
N VAL A 26 -9.11 9.22 -11.01
CA VAL A 26 -8.00 8.39 -10.53
C VAL A 26 -8.41 6.92 -10.46
N LEU A 27 -9.65 6.61 -10.07
CA LEU A 27 -10.16 5.24 -9.98
C LEU A 27 -10.50 4.64 -11.36
N ALA A 28 -10.78 5.46 -12.38
CA ALA A 28 -11.21 5.01 -13.71
C ALA A 28 -10.34 3.92 -14.35
N PRO A 29 -8.99 3.95 -14.27
CA PRO A 29 -8.16 2.90 -14.84
C PRO A 29 -8.43 1.50 -14.27
N SER A 30 -8.87 1.39 -13.01
CA SER A 30 -9.16 0.10 -12.39
C SER A 30 -10.31 -0.66 -13.07
N PHE A 31 -11.27 0.07 -13.64
CA PHE A 31 -12.40 -0.53 -14.39
C PHE A 31 -12.00 -1.08 -15.75
N LEU A 32 -10.86 -0.65 -16.31
CA LEU A 32 -10.38 -1.11 -17.62
C LEU A 32 -10.03 -2.60 -17.61
N THR A 33 -9.65 -3.14 -16.47
CA THR A 33 -9.32 -4.57 -16.31
C THR A 33 -10.43 -5.49 -16.80
N LEU A 34 -11.67 -5.15 -16.51
CA LEU A 34 -12.83 -5.94 -16.90
C LEU A 34 -13.45 -5.45 -18.22
N SER A 35 -13.53 -4.12 -18.41
CA SER A 35 -14.24 -3.51 -19.53
C SER A 35 -13.55 -3.74 -20.86
N VAL A 36 -12.21 -3.62 -20.93
CA VAL A 36 -11.46 -3.75 -22.19
C VAL A 36 -11.51 -5.17 -22.75
N PRO A 37 -11.23 -6.25 -22.00
CA PRO A 37 -11.37 -7.62 -22.52
C PRO A 37 -12.79 -7.93 -23.01
N ALA A 38 -13.81 -7.50 -22.27
CA ALA A 38 -15.21 -7.70 -22.65
C ALA A 38 -15.55 -6.95 -23.95
N ALA A 39 -15.12 -5.69 -24.08
CA ALA A 39 -15.34 -4.90 -25.28
C ALA A 39 -14.63 -5.48 -26.51
N ILE A 40 -13.40 -5.98 -26.35
CA ILE A 40 -12.64 -6.64 -27.42
C ILE A 40 -13.37 -7.93 -27.87
N LEU A 41 -13.81 -8.76 -26.92
CA LEU A 41 -14.54 -9.98 -27.25
C LEU A 41 -15.81 -9.69 -28.07
N VAL A 42 -16.62 -8.74 -27.60
CA VAL A 42 -17.86 -8.34 -28.29
C VAL A 42 -17.55 -7.77 -29.69
N SER A 43 -16.51 -6.94 -29.81
CA SER A 43 -16.09 -6.33 -31.08
C SER A 43 -15.64 -7.39 -32.09
N ILE A 44 -14.85 -8.37 -31.67
CA ILE A 44 -14.41 -9.48 -32.55
C ILE A 44 -15.61 -10.35 -33.00
N LEU A 45 -16.50 -10.71 -32.07
CA LEU A 45 -17.71 -11.49 -32.41
C LEU A 45 -18.60 -10.74 -33.40
N TYR A 46 -18.78 -9.44 -33.19
CA TYR A 46 -19.55 -8.57 -34.07
C TYR A 46 -18.93 -8.50 -35.49
N ALA A 47 -17.62 -8.25 -35.58
CA ALA A 47 -16.90 -8.18 -36.85
C ALA A 47 -16.97 -9.49 -37.63
N LEU A 48 -16.70 -10.61 -36.94
CA LEU A 48 -16.82 -11.94 -37.57
C LEU A 48 -18.25 -12.27 -38.01
N GLY A 49 -19.24 -11.82 -37.23
CA GLY A 49 -20.66 -11.95 -37.57
C GLY A 49 -21.01 -11.18 -38.85
N ILE A 50 -20.49 -9.96 -39.04
CA ILE A 50 -20.67 -9.18 -40.26
C ILE A 50 -20.02 -9.87 -41.46
N PHE A 51 -18.77 -10.32 -41.34
CA PHE A 51 -18.08 -11.07 -42.39
C PHE A 51 -18.84 -12.33 -42.84
N HIS A 52 -19.42 -13.06 -41.88
CA HIS A 52 -20.23 -14.22 -42.17
C HIS A 52 -21.54 -13.86 -42.87
N ARG A 53 -22.28 -12.85 -42.36
CA ARG A 53 -23.58 -12.43 -42.91
C ARG A 53 -23.44 -11.88 -44.32
N ASN A 54 -22.36 -11.18 -44.64
CA ASN A 54 -22.13 -10.62 -45.98
C ASN A 54 -21.48 -11.64 -46.95
N ASN A 55 -21.28 -12.89 -46.55
CA ASN A 55 -20.54 -13.91 -47.30
C ASN A 55 -19.10 -13.52 -47.70
N GLU A 56 -18.53 -12.52 -47.04
CA GLU A 56 -17.15 -12.07 -47.34
C GLU A 56 -16.13 -13.17 -47.07
N PHE A 57 -16.35 -13.94 -46.00
CA PHE A 57 -15.49 -15.08 -45.67
C PHE A 57 -15.50 -16.16 -46.79
N LEU A 58 -16.65 -16.39 -47.38
CA LEU A 58 -16.80 -17.33 -48.50
C LEU A 58 -16.11 -16.80 -49.77
N ALA A 59 -16.26 -15.50 -50.06
CA ALA A 59 -15.61 -14.83 -51.18
C ALA A 59 -14.08 -14.90 -51.09
N PHE A 60 -13.51 -14.63 -49.92
CA PHE A 60 -12.07 -14.75 -49.69
C PHE A 60 -11.55 -16.16 -49.90
N ARG A 61 -12.30 -17.16 -49.43
CA ARG A 61 -11.95 -18.57 -49.64
C ARG A 61 -12.05 -18.98 -51.10
N ALA A 62 -13.08 -18.52 -51.83
CA ALA A 62 -13.22 -18.74 -53.24
C ALA A 62 -12.09 -18.13 -54.08
N ALA A 63 -11.54 -17.00 -53.61
CA ALA A 63 -10.33 -16.38 -54.17
C ALA A 63 -9.03 -17.09 -53.81
N GLY A 64 -9.06 -18.24 -53.11
CA GLY A 64 -7.91 -19.05 -52.76
C GLY A 64 -7.13 -18.56 -51.52
N MET A 65 -7.70 -17.63 -50.75
CA MET A 65 -7.04 -17.16 -49.53
C MET A 65 -7.24 -18.16 -48.39
N SER A 66 -6.16 -18.45 -47.68
CA SER A 66 -6.20 -19.28 -46.47
C SER A 66 -6.85 -18.56 -45.30
N VAL A 67 -7.53 -19.29 -44.43
CA VAL A 67 -8.17 -18.74 -43.19
C VAL A 67 -7.16 -18.01 -42.34
N SER A 68 -5.97 -18.55 -42.18
CA SER A 68 -4.91 -17.93 -41.39
C SER A 68 -4.43 -16.56 -41.95
N ARG A 69 -4.50 -16.39 -43.28
CA ARG A 69 -4.20 -15.09 -43.93
C ARG A 69 -5.30 -14.07 -43.68
N ILE A 70 -6.55 -14.48 -43.73
CA ILE A 70 -7.72 -13.63 -43.48
C ILE A 70 -7.73 -13.15 -42.01
N THR A 71 -7.46 -14.08 -41.08
CA THR A 71 -7.50 -13.79 -39.64
C THR A 71 -6.21 -13.18 -39.07
N ARG A 72 -5.13 -13.06 -39.87
CA ARG A 72 -3.83 -12.60 -39.43
C ARG A 72 -3.90 -11.21 -38.73
N THR A 73 -4.70 -10.30 -39.24
CA THR A 73 -4.89 -8.96 -38.65
C THR A 73 -5.53 -9.06 -37.26
N LEU A 74 -6.47 -9.99 -37.06
CA LEU A 74 -7.08 -10.21 -35.75
C LEU A 74 -6.07 -10.73 -34.72
N TRP A 75 -5.16 -11.61 -35.15
CA TRP A 75 -4.07 -12.09 -34.27
C TRP A 75 -3.13 -10.98 -33.85
N PHE A 76 -2.73 -10.09 -34.79
CA PHE A 76 -1.90 -8.93 -34.46
C PHE A 76 -2.61 -7.96 -33.54
N ALA A 77 -3.89 -7.66 -33.79
CA ALA A 77 -4.69 -6.81 -32.93
C ALA A 77 -4.82 -7.43 -31.52
N GLY A 78 -5.13 -8.73 -31.43
CA GLY A 78 -5.23 -9.45 -30.16
C GLY A 78 -3.93 -9.41 -29.36
N PHE A 79 -2.77 -9.62 -30.03
CA PHE A 79 -1.48 -9.52 -29.37
C PHE A 79 -1.20 -8.10 -28.87
N ALA A 80 -1.46 -7.07 -29.69
CA ALA A 80 -1.27 -5.67 -29.30
C ALA A 80 -2.13 -5.29 -28.10
N PHE A 81 -3.41 -5.69 -28.09
CA PHE A 81 -4.30 -5.47 -26.96
C PHE A 81 -3.87 -6.25 -25.72
N SER A 82 -3.42 -7.49 -25.86
CA SER A 82 -2.90 -8.28 -24.74
C SER A 82 -1.67 -7.65 -24.12
N ALA A 83 -0.73 -7.16 -24.94
CA ALA A 83 0.45 -6.45 -24.45
C ALA A 83 0.08 -5.11 -23.75
N SER A 84 -0.89 -4.37 -24.30
CA SER A 84 -1.43 -3.16 -23.68
C SER A 84 -2.09 -3.47 -22.33
N MET A 85 -2.90 -4.51 -22.25
CA MET A 85 -3.53 -4.93 -21.00
C MET A 85 -2.51 -5.40 -19.95
N TRP A 86 -1.47 -6.12 -20.40
CA TRP A 86 -0.38 -6.48 -19.50
C TRP A 86 0.29 -5.25 -18.88
N PHE A 87 0.61 -4.23 -19.70
CA PHE A 87 1.19 -2.98 -19.22
C PHE A 87 0.26 -2.23 -18.26
N LEU A 88 -1.03 -2.13 -18.58
CA LEU A 88 -2.04 -1.49 -17.72
C LEU A 88 -2.11 -2.19 -16.35
N ASN A 89 -2.20 -3.53 -16.34
CA ASN A 89 -2.26 -4.32 -15.11
C ASN A 89 -0.97 -4.26 -14.29
N ALA A 90 0.18 -4.17 -14.93
CA ALA A 90 1.47 -4.14 -14.25
C ALA A 90 1.80 -2.79 -13.61
N SER A 91 1.33 -1.68 -14.19
CA SER A 91 1.79 -0.33 -13.79
C SER A 91 0.65 0.63 -13.45
N LEU A 92 -0.32 0.81 -14.35
CA LEU A 92 -1.32 1.88 -14.21
C LEU A 92 -2.40 1.54 -13.18
N ILE A 93 -2.88 0.30 -13.19
CA ILE A 93 -3.97 -0.13 -12.30
C ILE A 93 -3.54 -0.17 -10.84
N PRO A 94 -2.40 -0.75 -10.45
CA PRO A 94 -1.94 -0.72 -9.07
C PRO A 94 -1.75 0.72 -8.57
N TRP A 95 -1.13 1.60 -9.37
CA TRP A 95 -1.00 3.01 -9.04
C TRP A 95 -2.36 3.69 -8.84
N SER A 96 -3.31 3.44 -9.72
CA SER A 96 -4.67 3.99 -9.67
C SER A 96 -5.40 3.59 -8.38
N VAL A 97 -5.36 2.30 -8.04
CA VAL A 97 -6.01 1.77 -6.82
C VAL A 97 -5.37 2.36 -5.56
N GLU A 98 -4.05 2.43 -5.50
CA GLU A 98 -3.35 2.99 -4.34
C GLU A 98 -3.61 4.50 -4.20
N ALA A 99 -3.55 5.25 -5.30
CA ALA A 99 -3.83 6.69 -5.28
C ALA A 99 -5.29 7.01 -4.89
N SER A 100 -6.25 6.20 -5.35
CA SER A 100 -7.66 6.36 -4.97
C SER A 100 -7.89 6.02 -3.48
N ARG A 101 -7.22 4.99 -2.96
CA ARG A 101 -7.27 4.63 -1.53
C ARG A 101 -6.69 5.74 -0.65
N LYS A 102 -5.53 6.29 -1.00
CA LYS A 102 -4.93 7.42 -0.28
C LYS A 102 -5.85 8.65 -0.26
N LEU A 103 -6.45 8.96 -1.40
CA LEU A 103 -7.38 10.08 -1.50
C LEU A 103 -8.64 9.86 -0.65
N TRP A 104 -9.17 8.64 -0.64
CA TRP A 104 -10.30 8.26 0.22
C TRP A 104 -9.96 8.44 1.70
N ASN A 105 -8.84 7.89 2.15
CA ASN A 105 -8.41 7.99 3.55
C ASN A 105 -8.23 9.45 3.99
N VAL A 106 -7.68 10.31 3.14
CA VAL A 106 -7.56 11.74 3.44
C VAL A 106 -8.92 12.42 3.63
N LEU A 107 -9.91 12.09 2.80
CA LEU A 107 -11.26 12.66 2.91
C LEU A 107 -11.98 12.15 4.14
N GLU A 108 -11.95 10.85 4.39
CA GLU A 108 -12.53 10.19 5.56
C GLU A 108 -11.93 10.74 6.85
N TYR A 109 -10.61 10.73 6.98
CA TYR A 109 -9.92 11.24 8.17
C TYR A 109 -10.18 12.74 8.41
N SER A 110 -10.26 13.54 7.34
CA SER A 110 -10.56 14.97 7.48
C SER A 110 -11.98 15.23 7.97
N HIS A 111 -12.95 14.41 7.59
CA HIS A 111 -14.32 14.47 8.08
C HIS A 111 -14.42 13.98 9.53
N GLU A 112 -13.84 12.84 9.85
CA GLU A 112 -13.80 12.31 11.21
C GLU A 112 -13.11 13.28 12.18
N ALA A 113 -12.02 13.94 11.75
CA ALA A 113 -11.31 14.91 12.56
C ALA A 113 -12.22 16.09 12.98
N LYS A 114 -13.15 16.50 12.13
CA LYS A 114 -14.14 17.54 12.46
C LYS A 114 -15.22 17.04 13.44
N THR A 115 -15.57 15.76 13.37
CA THR A 115 -16.70 15.18 14.10
C THR A 115 -16.30 14.64 15.47
N ILE A 116 -15.23 13.87 15.57
CA ILE A 116 -14.80 13.18 16.81
C ILE A 116 -13.49 13.73 17.40
N GLY A 117 -12.89 14.72 16.72
CA GLY A 117 -11.63 15.35 17.11
C GLY A 117 -10.42 14.64 16.51
N ALA A 118 -9.47 15.44 16.00
CA ALA A 118 -8.27 14.99 15.29
C ALA A 118 -7.36 14.02 16.10
N GLU A 119 -7.56 13.93 17.42
CA GLU A 119 -6.79 13.01 18.28
C GLU A 119 -7.26 11.56 18.23
N LYS A 120 -8.47 11.33 17.71
CA LYS A 120 -9.10 10.01 17.68
C LYS A 120 -9.18 9.40 16.28
N VAL A 121 -8.69 10.12 15.29
CA VAL A 121 -8.79 9.73 13.88
C VAL A 121 -7.58 8.94 13.43
N GLY A 122 -7.81 7.89 12.62
CA GLY A 122 -6.75 7.05 12.07
C GLY A 122 -5.86 6.44 13.13
N LEU A 123 -6.43 6.01 14.27
CA LEU A 123 -5.66 5.44 15.36
C LEU A 123 -5.41 3.95 15.15
N VAL A 124 -4.16 3.59 15.01
CA VAL A 124 -3.69 2.21 15.11
C VAL A 124 -3.24 1.95 16.54
N TYR A 125 -3.76 0.90 17.16
CA TYR A 125 -3.46 0.54 18.55
C TYR A 125 -2.47 -0.61 18.62
N ASN A 126 -1.60 -0.56 19.63
CA ASN A 126 -0.64 -1.62 19.94
C ASN A 126 0.23 -1.99 18.74
N LEU A 127 0.77 -0.99 18.05
CA LEU A 127 1.68 -1.19 16.94
C LEU A 127 2.99 -1.75 17.49
N ALA A 128 3.32 -2.98 17.10
CA ALA A 128 4.57 -3.65 17.45
C ALA A 128 5.34 -4.00 16.18
N PHE A 129 6.62 -3.63 16.15
CA PHE A 129 7.49 -3.88 15.01
C PHE A 129 8.88 -4.33 15.48
N ASP A 130 9.34 -5.47 14.96
CA ASP A 130 10.67 -6.03 15.23
C ASP A 130 11.57 -5.87 14.00
N ASN A 131 12.39 -4.82 14.00
CA ASN A 131 13.42 -4.61 12.99
C ASN A 131 14.68 -5.39 13.38
N ARG A 132 14.77 -6.64 12.94
CA ARG A 132 15.92 -7.52 13.23
C ARG A 132 17.19 -7.07 12.53
N LYS A 133 17.09 -6.39 11.39
CA LYS A 133 18.21 -5.87 10.65
C LYS A 133 19.01 -4.84 11.44
N GLU A 134 18.28 -3.94 12.09
CA GLU A 134 18.85 -2.86 12.90
C GLU A 134 18.83 -3.17 14.40
N ASN A 135 18.45 -4.40 14.80
CA ASN A 135 18.32 -4.85 16.18
C ASN A 135 17.46 -3.93 17.04
N ARG A 136 16.32 -3.46 16.49
CA ARG A 136 15.39 -2.55 17.17
C ARG A 136 14.01 -3.19 17.30
N MET A 137 13.43 -3.14 18.50
CA MET A 137 12.06 -3.55 18.74
C MET A 137 11.23 -2.32 19.15
N TRP A 138 10.14 -2.11 18.44
CA TRP A 138 9.22 -1.02 18.64
C TRP A 138 7.93 -1.48 19.27
N PHE A 139 7.41 -0.63 20.14
CA PHE A 139 6.06 -0.71 20.65
C PHE A 139 5.48 0.71 20.75
N ILE A 140 4.37 0.93 20.06
CA ILE A 140 3.64 2.20 20.09
C ILE A 140 2.21 1.88 20.54
N ASN A 141 1.80 2.44 21.67
CA ASN A 141 0.49 2.17 22.23
C ASN A 141 -0.64 2.67 21.30
N ARG A 142 -0.50 3.89 20.77
CA ARG A 142 -1.42 4.44 19.77
C ARG A 142 -0.61 5.23 18.73
N TYR A 143 -0.87 5.00 17.47
CA TYR A 143 -0.30 5.78 16.38
C TYR A 143 -1.40 6.42 15.56
N SER A 144 -1.35 7.73 15.38
CA SER A 144 -2.28 8.46 14.52
C SER A 144 -1.68 8.62 13.13
N GLU A 145 -2.23 7.93 12.16
CA GLU A 145 -1.85 8.09 10.75
C GLU A 145 -2.17 9.49 10.23
N TYR A 146 -3.22 10.12 10.74
CA TYR A 146 -3.62 11.47 10.37
C TYR A 146 -2.62 12.53 10.84
N LYS A 147 -2.15 12.43 12.10
CA LYS A 147 -1.19 13.38 12.67
C LYS A 147 0.28 12.96 12.48
N GLN A 148 0.53 11.75 11.99
CA GLN A 148 1.86 11.14 11.94
C GLN A 148 2.57 11.14 13.31
N LEU A 149 1.81 10.85 14.37
CA LEU A 149 2.23 10.96 15.75
C LEU A 149 1.95 9.68 16.53
N GLY A 150 2.97 9.15 17.19
CA GLY A 150 2.87 8.03 18.12
C GLY A 150 2.69 8.51 19.57
N TYR A 151 1.79 7.87 20.30
CA TYR A 151 1.56 8.09 21.73
C TYR A 151 1.96 6.86 22.52
N GLY A 152 2.72 7.04 23.60
CA GLY A 152 3.27 5.95 24.39
C GLY A 152 4.22 5.09 23.58
N VAL A 153 5.30 5.74 23.09
CA VAL A 153 6.31 5.10 22.23
C VAL A 153 7.39 4.47 23.09
N SER A 154 7.78 3.26 22.76
CA SER A 154 8.94 2.56 23.33
C SER A 154 9.74 1.92 22.20
N VAL A 155 11.03 2.24 22.13
CA VAL A 155 11.98 1.59 21.24
C VAL A 155 13.11 0.98 22.06
N SER A 156 13.30 -0.33 21.91
CA SER A 156 14.37 -1.11 22.53
C SER A 156 15.45 -1.38 21.50
N ILE A 157 16.68 -1.00 21.77
CA ILE A 157 17.85 -1.28 20.96
C ILE A 157 18.55 -2.48 21.60
N MET A 158 18.84 -3.49 20.79
CA MET A 158 19.41 -4.78 21.24
C MET A 158 20.83 -4.95 20.72
N ASP A 159 21.59 -5.82 21.37
CA ASP A 159 22.87 -6.29 20.86
C ASP A 159 22.69 -7.45 19.84
N GLU A 160 23.81 -8.03 19.36
CA GLU A 160 23.81 -9.15 18.42
C GLU A 160 23.16 -10.42 18.99
N ASP A 161 23.19 -10.60 20.31
CA ASP A 161 22.59 -11.72 21.03
C ASP A 161 21.12 -11.45 21.43
N ARG A 162 20.56 -10.32 21.00
CA ARG A 162 19.18 -9.88 21.28
C ARG A 162 18.95 -9.55 22.76
N HIS A 163 19.98 -9.17 23.50
CA HIS A 163 19.83 -8.57 24.81
C HIS A 163 19.60 -7.06 24.67
N GLU A 164 18.70 -6.53 25.47
CA GLU A 164 18.41 -5.11 25.46
C GLU A 164 19.54 -4.30 26.10
N ILE A 165 20.12 -3.39 25.32
CA ILE A 165 21.21 -2.49 25.77
C ILE A 165 20.75 -1.07 26.00
N ARG A 166 19.66 -0.65 25.33
CA ARG A 166 19.10 0.70 25.48
C ARG A 166 17.61 0.68 25.19
N ARG A 167 16.85 1.44 25.97
CA ARG A 167 15.42 1.66 25.73
C ARG A 167 15.12 3.16 25.80
N VAL A 168 14.48 3.67 24.77
CA VAL A 168 13.91 5.01 24.77
C VAL A 168 12.38 4.85 24.92
N THR A 169 11.83 5.49 25.96
CA THR A 169 10.39 5.57 26.17
C THR A 169 9.96 7.02 26.13
N ALA A 170 8.87 7.33 25.45
CA ALA A 170 8.38 8.70 25.32
C ALA A 170 6.84 8.75 25.38
N THR A 171 6.32 9.85 25.87
CA THR A 171 4.87 10.13 25.85
C THR A 171 4.39 10.31 24.43
N GLU A 172 5.17 11.04 23.63
CA GLU A 172 4.90 11.28 22.21
C GLU A 172 6.18 11.08 21.37
N GLY A 173 6.00 10.68 20.11
CA GLY A 173 7.11 10.57 19.16
C GLY A 173 6.59 10.69 17.73
N TYR A 174 7.37 11.37 16.89
CA TYR A 174 7.07 11.52 15.47
C TYR A 174 8.32 11.37 14.61
N TYR A 175 8.10 10.90 13.39
CA TYR A 175 9.15 10.77 12.40
C TYR A 175 9.26 12.06 11.58
N SER A 176 10.46 12.62 11.48
CA SER A 176 10.72 13.77 10.61
C SER A 176 11.07 13.27 9.22
N GLU A 177 10.16 13.39 8.25
CA GLU A 177 10.43 13.01 6.85
C GLU A 177 11.58 13.81 6.22
N LEU A 178 11.77 15.06 6.66
CA LEU A 178 12.84 15.93 6.15
C LEU A 178 14.22 15.51 6.66
N ASP A 179 14.30 15.08 7.93
CA ASP A 179 15.55 14.76 8.60
C ASP A 179 15.84 13.24 8.55
N GLY A 180 14.83 12.40 8.35
CA GLY A 180 14.94 10.94 8.25
C GLY A 180 15.17 10.24 9.59
N PHE A 181 14.70 10.79 10.71
CA PHE A 181 14.83 10.18 12.04
C PHE A 181 13.67 10.53 12.97
N TRP A 182 13.57 9.78 14.07
CA TRP A 182 12.55 9.99 15.08
C TRP A 182 12.91 11.08 16.09
N ILE A 183 11.91 11.85 16.45
CA ILE A 183 11.95 12.86 17.51
C ILE A 183 10.98 12.44 18.61
N PHE A 184 11.49 12.26 19.82
CA PHE A 184 10.73 11.85 20.99
C PHE A 184 10.53 13.01 21.93
N LEU A 185 9.34 13.10 22.54
CA LEU A 185 8.96 14.14 23.46
C LEU A 185 8.59 13.54 24.82
N GLU A 186 9.01 14.20 25.91
CA GLU A 186 8.68 13.86 27.29
C GLU A 186 8.93 12.38 27.61
N GLY A 187 10.18 12.00 27.76
CA GLY A 187 10.53 10.59 27.88
C GLY A 187 11.74 10.30 28.77
N ARG A 188 12.21 9.07 28.66
CA ARG A 188 13.38 8.55 29.35
C ARG A 188 14.24 7.73 28.40
N ASP A 189 15.55 7.94 28.47
CA ASP A 189 16.56 7.15 27.80
C ASP A 189 17.25 6.25 28.86
N SER A 190 17.02 4.96 28.80
CA SER A 190 17.51 3.98 29.76
C SER A 190 18.56 3.10 29.09
N LYS A 191 19.70 2.89 29.75
CA LYS A 191 20.77 2.01 29.32
C LYS A 191 20.87 0.81 30.25
N PHE A 192 21.11 -0.36 29.69
CA PHE A 192 21.20 -1.65 30.38
C PHE A 192 22.56 -2.29 30.14
N ALA A 193 23.00 -3.10 31.10
CA ALA A 193 24.19 -3.93 30.93
C ALA A 193 23.83 -5.15 30.10
N ALA A 194 24.61 -5.43 29.06
CA ALA A 194 24.36 -6.59 28.17
C ALA A 194 24.51 -7.93 28.88
N ALA A 195 25.28 -8.01 29.98
CA ALA A 195 25.60 -9.26 30.67
C ALA A 195 24.46 -9.80 31.54
N ASP A 196 23.70 -8.93 32.20
CA ASP A 196 22.69 -9.30 33.21
C ASP A 196 21.37 -8.53 33.07
N GLY A 197 21.30 -7.58 32.13
CA GLY A 197 20.12 -6.72 31.91
C GLY A 197 19.91 -5.70 33.03
N GLU A 198 20.89 -5.50 33.92
CA GLU A 198 20.80 -4.51 34.99
C GLU A 198 20.72 -3.10 34.43
N MET A 199 19.83 -2.28 34.99
CA MET A 199 19.69 -0.88 34.55
C MET A 199 20.90 -0.06 35.05
N LEU A 200 21.72 0.38 34.11
CA LEU A 200 22.92 1.17 34.41
C LEU A 200 22.60 2.64 34.64
N ARG A 201 21.70 3.19 33.83
CA ARG A 201 21.41 4.62 33.85
C ARG A 201 20.05 4.90 33.18
N THR A 202 19.32 5.85 33.76
CA THR A 202 18.11 6.41 33.12
C THR A 202 18.21 7.93 33.14
N LEU A 203 18.02 8.56 31.99
CA LEU A 203 18.01 10.01 31.81
C LEU A 203 16.65 10.47 31.32
N PRO A 204 15.96 11.34 32.05
CA PRO A 204 14.77 12.00 31.52
C PRO A 204 15.16 13.01 30.45
N PHE A 205 14.29 13.22 29.46
CA PHE A 205 14.41 14.25 28.45
C PHE A 205 13.05 14.89 28.16
N GLU A 206 13.07 16.18 27.79
CA GLU A 206 11.88 16.87 27.26
C GLU A 206 11.77 16.64 25.73
N ARG A 207 12.91 16.67 25.03
CA ARG A 207 13.03 16.39 23.59
C ARG A 207 14.31 15.63 23.31
N LEU A 208 14.18 14.56 22.54
CA LEU A 208 15.31 13.73 22.09
C LEU A 208 15.24 13.56 20.58
N GLU A 209 16.26 14.02 19.86
CA GLU A 209 16.46 13.75 18.43
C GLU A 209 17.30 12.49 18.29
N ALA A 210 16.67 11.40 17.96
CA ALA A 210 17.31 10.09 17.84
C ALA A 210 17.77 9.84 16.40
N LYS A 211 18.86 10.49 16.01
CA LYS A 211 19.41 10.43 14.63
C LYS A 211 19.81 9.03 14.17
N GLU A 212 20.05 8.14 15.11
CA GLU A 212 20.34 6.72 14.86
C GLU A 212 19.08 5.87 14.64
N ILE A 213 17.89 6.42 14.86
CA ILE A 213 16.62 5.71 14.73
C ILE A 213 15.88 6.24 13.52
N ASP A 214 16.02 5.54 12.41
CA ASP A 214 15.55 5.89 11.07
C ASP A 214 14.41 4.98 10.53
N ASP A 215 13.83 4.14 11.41
CA ASP A 215 12.76 3.24 11.03
C ASP A 215 11.53 4.00 10.51
N ASP A 216 11.10 3.70 9.29
CA ASP A 216 9.95 4.34 8.64
C ASP A 216 8.63 3.85 9.29
N PRO A 217 7.80 4.77 9.84
CA PRO A 217 6.50 4.41 10.40
C PRO A 217 5.56 3.79 9.36
N GLY A 218 5.68 4.14 8.09
CA GLY A 218 4.91 3.52 7.02
C GLY A 218 5.18 2.03 6.90
N LEU A 219 6.44 1.61 7.00
CA LEU A 219 6.81 0.19 7.02
C LEU A 219 6.30 -0.51 8.29
N MET A 220 6.36 0.14 9.45
CA MET A 220 5.83 -0.42 10.70
C MET A 220 4.34 -0.72 10.62
N LEU A 221 3.56 0.19 10.02
CA LEU A 221 2.12 0.02 9.80
C LEU A 221 1.84 -1.17 8.87
N LEU A 222 2.56 -1.27 7.75
CA LEU A 222 2.41 -2.38 6.80
C LEU A 222 2.69 -3.74 7.44
N PHE A 223 3.65 -3.86 8.37
CA PHE A 223 3.90 -5.09 9.12
C PHE A 223 2.81 -5.42 10.16
N GLY A 224 2.02 -4.44 10.55
CA GLY A 224 0.84 -4.61 11.38
C GLY A 224 -0.34 -5.23 10.64
N GLU A 225 -0.42 -5.03 9.32
CA GLU A 225 -1.50 -5.49 8.46
C GLU A 225 -1.38 -6.98 8.12
N ARG A 226 -2.50 -7.59 7.77
CA ARG A 226 -2.53 -8.99 7.31
C ARG A 226 -2.14 -9.07 5.84
N PRO A 227 -1.35 -10.07 5.41
CA PRO A 227 -0.90 -10.20 4.01
C PRO A 227 -2.01 -10.16 2.96
N LYS A 228 -3.24 -10.57 3.33
CA LYS A 228 -4.40 -10.56 2.44
C LYS A 228 -4.99 -9.17 2.20
N ASP A 229 -4.76 -8.24 3.11
CA ASP A 229 -5.32 -6.89 3.08
C ASP A 229 -4.37 -5.89 2.38
N LEU A 230 -3.13 -6.32 2.11
CA LEU A 230 -2.10 -5.56 1.43
C LEU A 230 -2.19 -5.64 -0.09
N SER A 231 -1.91 -4.53 -0.76
CA SER A 231 -1.75 -4.46 -2.21
C SER A 231 -0.45 -5.12 -2.68
N PHE A 232 -0.37 -5.40 -4.00
CA PHE A 232 0.86 -5.93 -4.61
C PHE A 232 2.07 -5.02 -4.39
N LEU A 233 1.89 -3.69 -4.46
CA LEU A 233 2.97 -2.72 -4.26
C LEU A 233 3.47 -2.71 -2.81
N GLU A 234 2.55 -2.74 -1.84
CA GLU A 234 2.87 -2.82 -0.42
C GLU A 234 3.61 -4.13 -0.08
N LEU A 235 3.11 -5.27 -0.59
CA LEU A 235 3.80 -6.57 -0.47
C LEU A 235 5.21 -6.54 -1.09
N SER A 236 5.34 -5.95 -2.27
CA SER A 236 6.65 -5.79 -2.93
C SER A 236 7.60 -4.90 -2.13
N THR A 237 7.09 -3.85 -1.48
CA THR A 237 7.89 -2.96 -0.63
C THR A 237 8.41 -3.70 0.59
N ILE A 238 7.54 -4.42 1.31
CA ILE A 238 7.94 -5.24 2.46
C ILE A 238 9.01 -6.27 2.07
N THR A 239 8.76 -7.03 1.00
CA THR A 239 9.68 -8.11 0.58
C THR A 239 11.02 -7.61 0.03
N LYS A 240 11.09 -6.36 -0.43
CA LYS A 240 12.35 -5.71 -0.82
C LYS A 240 13.10 -5.10 0.35
N SER A 241 12.37 -4.61 1.36
CA SER A 241 12.97 -3.94 2.52
C SER A 241 13.58 -4.93 3.51
N PHE A 242 13.06 -6.17 3.59
CA PHE A 242 13.51 -7.17 4.56
C PHE A 242 13.72 -8.53 3.90
N ALA A 243 14.83 -9.19 4.24
CA ALA A 243 15.06 -10.59 3.89
C ALA A 243 14.22 -11.52 4.79
N ILE A 244 13.97 -12.76 4.32
CA ILE A 244 13.22 -13.77 5.11
C ILE A 244 13.88 -14.03 6.47
N GLU A 245 15.20 -14.01 6.51
CA GLU A 245 16.01 -14.25 7.71
C GLU A 245 15.87 -13.12 8.73
N GLU A 246 15.55 -11.91 8.27
CA GLU A 246 15.42 -10.71 9.09
C GLU A 246 14.05 -10.61 9.79
N HIS A 247 13.00 -11.17 9.17
CA HIS A 247 11.67 -11.16 9.77
C HIS A 247 10.83 -12.37 9.35
N PRO A 248 10.35 -13.21 10.29
CA PRO A 248 9.63 -14.46 9.99
C PRO A 248 8.37 -14.27 9.13
N LYS A 249 7.65 -13.17 9.32
CA LYS A 249 6.44 -12.84 8.55
C LYS A 249 6.72 -12.56 7.06
N VAL A 250 7.95 -12.26 6.68
CA VAL A 250 8.29 -11.95 5.27
C VAL A 250 7.99 -13.15 4.37
N LEU A 251 8.10 -14.36 4.87
CA LEU A 251 7.73 -15.56 4.12
C LEU A 251 6.24 -15.56 3.74
N ASP A 252 5.35 -15.17 4.66
CA ASP A 252 3.90 -15.11 4.40
C ASP A 252 3.59 -14.04 3.35
N TYR A 253 4.28 -12.90 3.39
CA TYR A 253 4.16 -11.83 2.38
C TYR A 253 4.68 -12.26 1.01
N GLN A 254 5.79 -13.00 0.94
CA GLN A 254 6.32 -13.55 -0.31
C GLN A 254 5.39 -14.59 -0.92
N VAL A 255 4.86 -15.52 -0.12
CA VAL A 255 3.88 -16.49 -0.59
C VAL A 255 2.67 -15.78 -1.21
N ARG A 256 2.19 -14.72 -0.56
CA ARG A 256 1.06 -13.94 -1.06
C ARG A 256 1.39 -13.15 -2.33
N LEU A 257 2.61 -12.63 -2.45
CA LEU A 257 3.07 -11.88 -3.63
C LEU A 257 3.08 -12.76 -4.90
N HIS A 258 3.35 -14.06 -4.74
CA HIS A 258 3.46 -15.02 -5.85
C HIS A 258 2.19 -15.86 -6.05
N ALA A 259 1.18 -15.73 -5.20
CA ALA A 259 -0.12 -16.40 -5.33
C ALA A 259 -1.12 -15.59 -6.16
#